data_af28d9098adb12bca20a5f0945577979
#
_entry.id   af28d9098adb12bca20a5f0945577979
#
_cell.length_a   1.000
_cell.length_b   1.000
_cell.length_c   1.000
_cell.angle_alpha   90.00
_cell.angle_beta   90.00
_cell.angle_gamma   90.00
#
_symmetry.space_group_name_H-M   'P 1'
#
loop_
_entity.id
_entity.type
_entity.pdbx_description
1 polymer ?
#
loop_
_entity_poly.entity_id
_entity_poly.type
_entity_poly.pdbx_seq_one_letter_code
_entity_poly.pdbx_strand_id
1 'polypeptide(L)'
;MPAGAPLTFLPPRLDRRVLWACRRGLPLWLRRSARIDRVDVEGQELLAAALERFRSGRSRLLLAFRHPSIDDPGPMARLLWSQRPAAHAQFLYDRGIPLWAGEAIGWLLPRLGGCSIQRGKLDLPALRTARELLLDGPFPFAAAPEGATNGHNELVSPLEPGVAQLAFWTADDLARAGRAEATEVLPIGLQYTYSGKIWPAIEELLAQLEQEAGLRPDPARCLDPERLYTRLIALAERMLGLLERFYREAYHRDLPELPSRQEGEGPARIGERLPRLLDAALRVVEQPLGMDARGDLTQRCRRIEQASWERLYPPANGQAEVCGLERGLADRLAEETAGRLWHMRMAEAFVAVSGHYLKESPSQERFADTLLLLWDTQCRIRGGDPGKRPRLGRRRARVRIAPPIAVQELLPAYRTERRAAVAALTADLQTTLQGLIVPSGQLAGPDASRAR
;
A
#
# COMPACT_ATOMS: atom_id res chain seq x y z
N MET A 1 4.88 -14.67 20.70
CA MET A 1 3.47 -15.08 20.51
C MET A 1 3.45 -16.54 20.09
N PRO A 2 2.60 -17.39 20.66
CA PRO A 2 2.46 -18.76 20.21
C PRO A 2 2.04 -18.81 18.74
N ALA A 3 2.26 -19.93 18.06
CA ALA A 3 1.80 -20.14 16.71
C ALA A 3 0.28 -19.91 16.63
N GLY A 4 -0.15 -19.05 15.72
CA GLY A 4 -1.56 -18.68 15.56
C GLY A 4 -2.38 -19.78 14.88
N ALA A 5 -3.70 -19.74 15.04
CA ALA A 5 -4.59 -20.57 14.24
C ALA A 5 -4.38 -20.29 12.74
N PRO A 6 -4.54 -21.28 11.85
CA PRO A 6 -4.42 -21.08 10.42
C PRO A 6 -5.27 -19.93 9.94
N LEU A 7 -4.71 -19.04 9.13
CA LEU A 7 -5.48 -17.97 8.51
C LEU A 7 -6.39 -18.54 7.43
N THR A 8 -7.66 -18.72 7.77
CA THR A 8 -8.65 -19.25 6.84
C THR A 8 -9.04 -18.22 5.79
N PHE A 9 -9.31 -18.70 4.58
CA PHE A 9 -9.88 -17.89 3.52
C PHE A 9 -11.27 -17.39 3.93
N LEU A 10 -11.49 -16.07 3.81
CA LEU A 10 -12.78 -15.43 4.07
C LEU A 10 -13.42 -15.04 2.74
N PRO A 11 -14.44 -15.80 2.26
CA PRO A 11 -15.16 -15.46 1.05
C PRO A 11 -16.01 -14.20 1.25
N PRO A 12 -16.33 -13.47 0.17
CA PRO A 12 -17.24 -12.33 0.24
C PRO A 12 -18.65 -12.79 0.68
N ARG A 13 -19.25 -12.04 1.60
CA ARG A 13 -20.58 -12.31 2.18
C ARG A 13 -21.37 -11.02 2.25
N LEU A 14 -21.56 -10.35 1.09
CA LEU A 14 -22.20 -9.04 1.03
C LEU A 14 -23.51 -9.00 1.82
N ASP A 15 -23.56 -8.10 2.81
CA ASP A 15 -24.76 -7.81 3.59
C ASP A 15 -25.31 -6.43 3.22
N ARG A 16 -26.52 -6.39 2.66
CA ARG A 16 -27.14 -5.13 2.23
C ARG A 16 -27.43 -4.17 3.37
N ARG A 17 -27.69 -4.67 4.60
CA ARG A 17 -27.93 -3.85 5.77
C ARG A 17 -26.64 -3.17 6.24
N VAL A 18 -25.56 -3.93 6.30
CA VAL A 18 -24.21 -3.42 6.62
C VAL A 18 -23.78 -2.39 5.57
N LEU A 19 -23.97 -2.70 4.28
CA LEU A 19 -23.66 -1.77 3.19
C LEU A 19 -24.48 -0.47 3.31
N TRP A 20 -25.76 -0.57 3.61
CA TRP A 20 -26.64 0.59 3.84
C TRP A 20 -26.13 1.46 5.01
N ALA A 21 -25.81 0.83 6.15
CA ALA A 21 -25.28 1.52 7.31
C ALA A 21 -23.95 2.23 7.01
N CYS A 22 -23.03 1.55 6.32
CA CYS A 22 -21.75 2.12 5.89
C CYS A 22 -21.94 3.31 4.94
N ARG A 23 -22.88 3.23 3.99
CA ARG A 23 -23.20 4.35 3.10
C ARG A 23 -23.67 5.59 3.87
N ARG A 24 -24.48 5.41 4.91
CA ARG A 24 -24.95 6.49 5.78
C ARG A 24 -23.84 7.05 6.67
N GLY A 25 -22.99 6.19 7.20
CA GLY A 25 -21.89 6.56 8.09
C GLY A 25 -20.67 7.14 7.38
N LEU A 26 -20.48 6.85 6.08
CA LEU A 26 -19.29 7.23 5.34
C LEU A 26 -18.95 8.74 5.38
N PRO A 27 -19.90 9.69 5.19
CA PRO A 27 -19.57 11.11 5.25
C PRO A 27 -19.00 11.54 6.60
N LEU A 28 -19.56 10.98 7.69
CA LEU A 28 -19.10 11.24 9.05
C LEU A 28 -17.71 10.66 9.29
N TRP A 29 -17.49 9.42 8.86
CA TRP A 29 -16.20 8.75 8.96
C TRP A 29 -15.09 9.48 8.17
N LEU A 30 -15.36 9.89 6.92
CA LEU A 30 -14.43 10.67 6.12
C LEU A 30 -14.01 11.95 6.85
N ARG A 31 -14.97 12.70 7.39
CA ARG A 31 -14.67 13.98 8.04
C ARG A 31 -13.99 13.84 9.40
N ARG A 32 -14.42 12.89 10.25
CA ARG A 32 -13.94 12.78 11.64
C ARG A 32 -12.75 11.84 11.77
N SER A 33 -12.81 10.65 11.17
CA SER A 33 -11.78 9.63 11.33
C SER A 33 -10.68 9.78 10.29
N ALA A 34 -11.01 9.86 9.00
CA ALA A 34 -10.04 10.01 7.93
C ALA A 34 -9.54 11.46 7.74
N ARG A 35 -10.22 12.46 8.33
CA ARG A 35 -9.97 13.90 8.15
C ARG A 35 -9.94 14.30 6.67
N ILE A 36 -10.85 13.72 5.88
CA ILE A 36 -11.05 14.03 4.46
C ILE A 36 -12.30 14.90 4.34
N ASP A 37 -12.09 16.16 3.94
CA ASP A 37 -13.18 17.13 3.83
C ASP A 37 -13.95 16.97 2.52
N ARG A 38 -13.25 16.63 1.43
CA ARG A 38 -13.80 16.56 0.09
C ARG A 38 -13.15 15.45 -0.73
N VAL A 39 -13.93 14.88 -1.64
CA VAL A 39 -13.48 13.95 -2.67
C VAL A 39 -13.79 14.59 -4.01
N ASP A 40 -12.76 15.03 -4.71
CA ASP A 40 -12.85 15.63 -6.04
C ASP A 40 -12.61 14.56 -7.09
N VAL A 41 -13.42 14.51 -8.15
CA VAL A 41 -13.37 13.48 -9.18
C VAL A 41 -13.19 14.11 -10.55
N GLU A 42 -12.17 13.67 -11.28
CA GLU A 42 -11.90 14.00 -12.68
C GLU A 42 -12.06 12.72 -13.53
N GLY A 43 -12.72 12.81 -14.70
CA GLY A 43 -13.03 11.65 -15.56
C GLY A 43 -14.23 10.84 -15.06
N GLN A 44 -15.18 11.48 -14.34
CA GLN A 44 -16.36 10.79 -13.84
C GLN A 44 -17.21 10.16 -14.97
N GLU A 45 -17.21 10.78 -16.15
CA GLU A 45 -17.87 10.29 -17.36
C GLU A 45 -17.30 8.94 -17.84
N LEU A 46 -15.98 8.73 -17.69
CA LEU A 46 -15.33 7.45 -18.05
C LEU A 46 -15.81 6.32 -17.13
N LEU A 47 -15.91 6.59 -15.82
CA LEU A 47 -16.47 5.62 -14.87
C LEU A 47 -17.94 5.33 -15.16
N ALA A 48 -18.73 6.37 -15.41
CA ALA A 48 -20.15 6.21 -15.71
C ALA A 48 -20.36 5.37 -16.97
N ALA A 49 -19.60 5.61 -18.04
CA ALA A 49 -19.64 4.84 -19.28
C ALA A 49 -19.19 3.38 -19.07
N ALA A 50 -18.14 3.14 -18.29
CA ALA A 50 -17.68 1.79 -17.97
C ALA A 50 -18.72 1.01 -17.14
N LEU A 51 -19.32 1.65 -16.14
CA LEU A 51 -20.39 1.07 -15.33
C LEU A 51 -21.65 0.77 -16.14
N GLU A 52 -21.96 1.59 -17.17
CA GLU A 52 -23.10 1.36 -18.06
C GLU A 52 -22.83 0.14 -18.96
N ARG A 53 -21.62 -0.02 -19.51
CA ARG A 53 -21.23 -1.23 -20.27
C ARG A 53 -21.30 -2.48 -19.40
N PHE A 54 -20.83 -2.37 -18.13
CA PHE A 54 -20.94 -3.48 -17.19
C PHE A 54 -22.39 -3.87 -16.89
N ARG A 55 -23.25 -2.89 -16.57
CA ARG A 55 -24.69 -3.13 -16.25
C ARG A 55 -25.47 -3.70 -17.43
N SER A 56 -25.15 -3.27 -18.64
CA SER A 56 -25.78 -3.78 -19.87
C SER A 56 -25.21 -5.15 -20.32
N GLY A 57 -24.31 -5.76 -19.55
CA GLY A 57 -23.72 -7.04 -19.91
C GLY A 57 -22.76 -6.99 -21.10
N ARG A 58 -22.27 -5.80 -21.47
CA ARG A 58 -21.32 -5.63 -22.57
C ARG A 58 -19.86 -5.78 -22.13
N SER A 59 -19.59 -5.60 -20.83
CA SER A 59 -18.24 -5.75 -20.29
C SER A 59 -18.22 -6.34 -18.88
N ARG A 60 -17.09 -6.95 -18.55
CA ARG A 60 -16.67 -7.29 -17.19
C ARG A 60 -15.63 -6.26 -16.77
N LEU A 61 -15.83 -5.62 -15.60
CA LEU A 61 -15.10 -4.42 -15.21
C LEU A 61 -14.21 -4.67 -13.99
N LEU A 62 -12.90 -4.46 -14.18
CA LEU A 62 -11.88 -4.47 -13.12
C LEU A 62 -11.42 -3.04 -12.84
N LEU A 63 -11.64 -2.55 -11.62
CA LEU A 63 -11.18 -1.24 -11.15
C LEU A 63 -9.76 -1.40 -10.57
N ALA A 64 -8.75 -0.90 -11.28
CA ALA A 64 -7.36 -0.91 -10.84
C ALA A 64 -7.02 0.44 -10.19
N PHE A 65 -7.07 0.52 -8.86
CA PHE A 65 -6.90 1.78 -8.16
C PHE A 65 -5.57 1.87 -7.43
N ARG A 66 -4.99 3.06 -7.42
CA ARG A 66 -3.80 3.40 -6.66
C ARG A 66 -4.08 3.38 -5.15
N HIS A 67 -3.09 2.93 -4.36
CA HIS A 67 -3.28 2.70 -2.91
C HIS A 67 -2.24 3.45 -2.03
N PRO A 68 -2.24 4.81 -2.01
CA PRO A 68 -1.30 5.61 -1.24
C PRO A 68 -1.58 5.62 0.27
N SER A 69 -2.78 5.27 0.73
CA SER A 69 -3.20 5.42 2.13
C SER A 69 -4.14 4.31 2.59
N ILE A 70 -4.08 3.96 3.86
CA ILE A 70 -5.07 3.07 4.50
C ILE A 70 -6.50 3.66 4.49
N ASP A 71 -6.66 4.95 4.23
CA ASP A 71 -7.95 5.63 4.14
C ASP A 71 -8.63 5.48 2.76
N ASP A 72 -7.93 4.96 1.73
CA ASP A 72 -8.39 4.88 0.33
C ASP A 72 -9.74 4.17 0.12
N PRO A 73 -10.12 3.14 0.90
CA PRO A 73 -11.44 2.54 0.77
C PRO A 73 -12.59 3.55 0.93
N GLY A 74 -12.40 4.61 1.72
CA GLY A 74 -13.41 5.64 1.91
C GLY A 74 -13.69 6.49 0.67
N PRO A 75 -12.69 7.17 0.06
CA PRO A 75 -12.83 7.88 -1.21
C PRO A 75 -13.32 6.98 -2.35
N MET A 76 -12.84 5.73 -2.46
CA MET A 76 -13.31 4.76 -3.46
C MET A 76 -14.80 4.42 -3.26
N ALA A 77 -15.20 4.16 -2.02
CA ALA A 77 -16.62 3.95 -1.70
C ALA A 77 -17.45 5.20 -2.01
N ARG A 78 -16.97 6.40 -1.69
CA ARG A 78 -17.64 7.67 -2.01
C ARG A 78 -17.81 7.84 -3.51
N LEU A 79 -16.77 7.55 -4.31
CA LEU A 79 -16.79 7.60 -5.76
C LEU A 79 -17.90 6.70 -6.33
N LEU A 80 -17.94 5.43 -5.93
CA LEU A 80 -18.90 4.45 -6.44
C LEU A 80 -20.33 4.74 -5.97
N TRP A 81 -20.50 5.06 -4.69
CA TRP A 81 -21.83 5.28 -4.12
C TRP A 81 -22.47 6.59 -4.53
N SER A 82 -21.69 7.55 -5.06
CA SER A 82 -22.20 8.80 -5.66
C SER A 82 -22.70 8.65 -7.08
N GLN A 83 -22.43 7.54 -7.76
CA GLN A 83 -22.94 7.30 -9.13
C GLN A 83 -24.46 7.25 -9.19
N ARG A 84 -25.03 7.43 -10.38
CA ARG A 84 -26.47 7.36 -10.63
C ARG A 84 -26.75 6.37 -11.77
N PRO A 85 -27.34 5.19 -11.48
CA PRO A 85 -27.63 4.63 -10.15
C PRO A 85 -26.35 4.33 -9.35
N ALA A 86 -26.48 4.26 -8.01
CA ALA A 86 -25.34 3.99 -7.14
C ALA A 86 -24.69 2.65 -7.47
N ALA A 87 -23.37 2.66 -7.62
CA ALA A 87 -22.57 1.47 -7.88
C ALA A 87 -21.97 0.91 -6.59
N HIS A 88 -21.54 -0.33 -6.65
CA HIS A 88 -20.74 -1.00 -5.62
C HIS A 88 -19.70 -1.85 -6.36
N ALA A 89 -18.60 -2.20 -5.69
CA ALA A 89 -17.60 -3.13 -6.19
C ALA A 89 -17.29 -4.19 -5.14
N GLN A 90 -17.05 -5.42 -5.57
CA GLN A 90 -16.36 -6.42 -4.77
C GLN A 90 -14.85 -6.13 -4.84
N PHE A 91 -14.08 -6.50 -3.83
CA PHE A 91 -12.68 -6.08 -3.77
C PHE A 91 -11.79 -7.11 -3.09
N LEU A 92 -10.49 -7.07 -3.44
CA LEU A 92 -9.46 -7.81 -2.71
C LEU A 92 -9.00 -7.04 -1.48
N TYR A 93 -8.74 -7.78 -0.38
CA TYR A 93 -8.06 -7.24 0.79
C TYR A 93 -7.11 -8.28 1.39
N ASP A 94 -6.04 -7.80 2.04
CA ASP A 94 -5.06 -8.67 2.70
C ASP A 94 -5.70 -9.41 3.87
N ARG A 95 -5.57 -10.75 3.88
CA ARG A 95 -6.08 -11.63 4.94
C ARG A 95 -5.48 -11.32 6.31
N GLY A 96 -4.33 -10.69 6.38
CA GLY A 96 -3.70 -10.23 7.60
C GLY A 96 -4.30 -8.96 8.21
N ILE A 97 -5.16 -8.21 7.50
CA ILE A 97 -5.72 -6.95 8.00
C ILE A 97 -6.40 -7.10 9.37
N PRO A 98 -7.21 -8.13 9.65
CA PRO A 98 -7.85 -8.27 10.97
C PRO A 98 -6.86 -8.39 12.14
N LEU A 99 -5.65 -8.87 11.90
CA LEU A 99 -4.64 -9.06 12.95
C LEU A 99 -4.13 -7.73 13.54
N TRP A 100 -4.10 -6.67 12.73
CA TRP A 100 -3.63 -5.36 13.16
C TRP A 100 -4.75 -4.30 13.19
N ALA A 101 -5.80 -4.43 12.37
CA ALA A 101 -6.93 -3.51 12.36
C ALA A 101 -8.08 -3.94 13.29
N GLY A 102 -7.99 -5.13 13.86
CA GLY A 102 -8.93 -5.68 14.83
C GLY A 102 -10.08 -6.49 14.21
N GLU A 103 -10.75 -7.27 15.06
CA GLU A 103 -11.81 -8.20 14.68
C GLU A 103 -13.03 -7.52 14.02
N ALA A 104 -13.33 -6.29 14.43
CA ALA A 104 -14.44 -5.52 13.84
C ALA A 104 -14.23 -5.28 12.35
N ILE A 105 -12.99 -4.99 11.92
CA ILE A 105 -12.64 -4.84 10.50
C ILE A 105 -12.68 -6.21 9.80
N GLY A 106 -12.19 -7.27 10.46
CA GLY A 106 -12.29 -8.64 9.94
C GLY A 106 -13.75 -9.08 9.71
N TRP A 107 -14.67 -8.68 10.59
CA TRP A 107 -16.10 -8.90 10.45
C TRP A 107 -16.72 -8.07 9.31
N LEU A 108 -16.26 -6.82 9.16
CA LEU A 108 -16.85 -5.83 8.24
C LEU A 108 -16.49 -6.12 6.77
N LEU A 109 -15.20 -6.38 6.47
CA LEU A 109 -14.71 -6.47 5.09
C LEU A 109 -15.44 -7.51 4.23
N PRO A 110 -15.65 -8.77 4.67
CA PRO A 110 -16.42 -9.74 3.89
C PRO A 110 -17.88 -9.29 3.67
N ARG A 111 -18.48 -8.59 4.66
CA ARG A 111 -19.87 -8.07 4.56
C ARG A 111 -20.02 -6.87 3.64
N LEU A 112 -18.93 -6.24 3.28
CA LEU A 112 -18.87 -5.25 2.20
C LEU A 112 -18.49 -5.86 0.85
N GLY A 113 -18.46 -7.20 0.71
CA GLY A 113 -18.12 -7.87 -0.53
C GLY A 113 -16.61 -8.07 -0.75
N GLY A 114 -15.82 -7.92 0.31
CA GLY A 114 -14.38 -8.16 0.26
C GLY A 114 -14.03 -9.65 0.17
N CYS A 115 -13.08 -9.98 -0.71
CA CYS A 115 -12.46 -11.29 -0.87
C CYS A 115 -11.06 -11.24 -0.25
N SER A 116 -10.80 -12.06 0.77
CA SER A 116 -9.50 -12.08 1.44
C SER A 116 -8.45 -12.78 0.59
N ILE A 117 -7.25 -12.20 0.48
CA ILE A 117 -6.11 -12.83 -0.21
C ILE A 117 -4.89 -12.86 0.71
N GLN A 118 -4.14 -13.94 0.68
CA GLN A 118 -2.85 -14.03 1.34
C GLN A 118 -1.75 -13.60 0.37
N ARG A 119 -1.12 -12.46 0.65
CA ARG A 119 -0.04 -11.94 -0.19
C ARG A 119 1.21 -12.82 -0.09
N GLY A 120 2.06 -12.77 -1.12
CA GLY A 120 3.31 -13.53 -1.16
C GLY A 120 3.14 -15.04 -1.40
N LYS A 121 1.91 -15.56 -1.44
CA LYS A 121 1.58 -16.96 -1.66
C LYS A 121 0.63 -17.12 -2.84
N LEU A 122 0.73 -18.27 -3.53
CA LEU A 122 -0.29 -18.68 -4.50
C LEU A 122 -1.56 -19.12 -3.76
N ASP A 123 -2.41 -18.17 -3.45
CA ASP A 123 -3.68 -18.38 -2.73
C ASP A 123 -4.77 -18.82 -3.70
N LEU A 124 -4.78 -20.12 -4.05
CA LEU A 124 -5.70 -20.67 -5.03
C LEU A 124 -7.19 -20.42 -4.69
N PRO A 125 -7.66 -20.57 -3.43
CA PRO A 125 -9.05 -20.23 -3.08
C PRO A 125 -9.39 -18.77 -3.37
N ALA A 126 -8.52 -17.83 -2.98
CA ALA A 126 -8.75 -16.41 -3.22
C ALA A 126 -8.73 -16.06 -4.72
N LEU A 127 -7.75 -16.59 -5.46
CA LEU A 127 -7.63 -16.34 -6.91
C LEU A 127 -8.81 -16.94 -7.70
N ARG A 128 -9.27 -18.13 -7.33
CA ARG A 128 -10.47 -18.75 -7.94
C ARG A 128 -11.70 -17.90 -7.68
N THR A 129 -11.94 -17.50 -6.43
CA THR A 129 -13.06 -16.64 -6.07
C THR A 129 -13.00 -15.29 -6.77
N ALA A 130 -11.82 -14.62 -6.79
CA ALA A 130 -11.66 -13.35 -7.49
C ALA A 130 -11.96 -13.46 -9.00
N ARG A 131 -11.51 -14.57 -9.64
CA ARG A 131 -11.80 -14.89 -11.05
C ARG A 131 -13.30 -15.11 -11.29
N GLU A 132 -13.97 -15.90 -10.44
CA GLU A 132 -15.42 -16.13 -10.50
C GLU A 132 -16.22 -14.83 -10.32
N LEU A 133 -15.82 -14.00 -9.36
CA LEU A 133 -16.46 -12.71 -9.11
C LEU A 133 -16.30 -11.73 -10.27
N LEU A 134 -15.14 -11.70 -10.90
CA LEU A 134 -14.91 -10.85 -12.06
C LEU A 134 -15.63 -11.38 -13.29
N LEU A 135 -15.68 -12.71 -13.48
CA LEU A 135 -16.32 -13.35 -14.62
C LEU A 135 -17.85 -13.27 -14.56
N ASP A 136 -18.46 -13.57 -13.41
CA ASP A 136 -19.91 -13.77 -13.27
C ASP A 136 -20.55 -12.94 -12.14
N GLY A 137 -19.74 -12.25 -11.34
CA GLY A 137 -20.23 -11.47 -10.20
C GLY A 137 -21.18 -10.33 -10.61
N PRO A 138 -22.12 -9.96 -9.73
CA PRO A 138 -23.10 -8.90 -9.98
C PRO A 138 -22.55 -7.48 -9.84
N PHE A 139 -21.28 -7.34 -9.49
CA PHE A 139 -20.61 -6.07 -9.28
C PHE A 139 -19.27 -6.01 -9.99
N PRO A 140 -18.77 -4.84 -10.40
CA PRO A 140 -17.39 -4.65 -10.75
C PRO A 140 -16.45 -5.19 -9.67
N PHE A 141 -15.25 -5.57 -10.06
CA PHE A 141 -14.23 -6.04 -9.13
C PHE A 141 -13.14 -4.98 -8.96
N ALA A 142 -12.69 -4.73 -7.75
CA ALA A 142 -11.68 -3.72 -7.46
C ALA A 142 -10.43 -4.34 -6.81
N ALA A 143 -9.27 -3.94 -7.28
CA ALA A 143 -8.00 -4.37 -6.70
C ALA A 143 -6.95 -3.24 -6.80
N ALA A 144 -6.06 -3.18 -5.81
CA ALA A 144 -4.92 -2.28 -5.83
C ALA A 144 -3.70 -3.03 -6.38
N PRO A 145 -3.20 -2.69 -7.59
CA PRO A 145 -2.08 -3.42 -8.20
C PRO A 145 -0.74 -3.20 -7.48
N GLU A 146 -0.63 -2.20 -6.62
CA GLU A 146 0.55 -1.97 -5.76
C GLU A 146 0.71 -3.05 -4.67
N GLY A 147 -0.33 -3.82 -4.38
CA GLY A 147 -0.33 -4.90 -3.39
C GLY A 147 -0.25 -4.45 -1.93
N ALA A 148 0.21 -3.24 -1.64
CA ALA A 148 0.24 -2.63 -0.32
C ALA A 148 0.12 -1.10 -0.41
N THR A 149 -0.22 -0.45 0.71
CA THR A 149 -0.11 1.00 0.82
C THR A 149 1.36 1.42 0.88
N ASN A 150 1.76 2.42 0.10
CA ASN A 150 3.14 2.92 0.11
C ASN A 150 3.34 4.16 0.99
N GLY A 151 2.26 4.80 1.45
CA GLY A 151 2.33 5.98 2.30
C GLY A 151 2.76 7.28 1.60
N HIS A 152 2.92 7.27 0.27
CA HIS A 152 3.35 8.42 -0.52
C HIS A 152 2.28 8.86 -1.52
N ASN A 153 1.99 10.15 -1.55
CA ASN A 153 0.97 10.71 -2.44
C ASN A 153 1.38 10.78 -3.91
N GLU A 154 2.66 10.92 -4.19
CA GLU A 154 3.16 11.20 -5.55
C GLU A 154 4.11 10.13 -6.09
N LEU A 155 4.22 9.01 -5.40
CA LEU A 155 4.98 7.85 -5.88
C LEU A 155 4.05 6.65 -6.04
N VAL A 156 4.05 6.03 -7.21
CA VAL A 156 3.42 4.73 -7.44
C VAL A 156 4.46 3.64 -7.20
N SER A 157 4.15 2.72 -6.29
CA SER A 157 4.99 1.54 -6.09
C SER A 157 5.05 0.69 -7.37
N PRO A 158 6.09 -0.10 -7.56
CA PRO A 158 6.11 -1.12 -8.60
C PRO A 158 4.86 -2.01 -8.49
N LEU A 159 4.14 -2.17 -9.61
CA LEU A 159 2.90 -2.94 -9.62
C LEU A 159 3.16 -4.44 -9.61
N GLU A 160 2.33 -5.16 -8.87
CA GLU A 160 2.29 -6.63 -8.91
C GLU A 160 1.49 -7.10 -10.15
N PRO A 161 1.90 -8.20 -10.82
CA PRO A 161 1.26 -8.66 -12.05
C PRO A 161 -0.13 -9.27 -11.84
N GLY A 162 -0.57 -9.42 -10.59
CA GLY A 162 -1.81 -10.13 -10.24
C GLY A 162 -3.08 -9.54 -10.86
N VAL A 163 -3.15 -8.21 -10.96
CA VAL A 163 -4.30 -7.51 -11.58
C VAL A 163 -4.36 -7.76 -13.08
N ALA A 164 -3.23 -7.64 -13.78
CA ALA A 164 -3.12 -7.94 -15.20
C ALA A 164 -3.41 -9.42 -15.49
N GLN A 165 -2.88 -10.32 -14.67
CA GLN A 165 -3.13 -11.77 -14.80
C GLN A 165 -4.61 -12.11 -14.62
N LEU A 166 -5.29 -11.52 -13.63
CA LEU A 166 -6.73 -11.73 -13.41
C LEU A 166 -7.57 -11.23 -14.59
N ALA A 167 -7.20 -10.08 -15.16
CA ALA A 167 -7.86 -9.53 -16.33
C ALA A 167 -7.73 -10.44 -17.57
N PHE A 168 -6.52 -10.96 -17.82
CA PHE A 168 -6.31 -11.93 -18.91
C PHE A 168 -7.03 -13.26 -18.69
N TRP A 169 -7.07 -13.79 -17.48
CA TRP A 169 -7.83 -15.01 -17.19
C TRP A 169 -9.31 -14.83 -17.52
N THR A 170 -9.88 -13.70 -17.10
CA THR A 170 -11.29 -13.39 -17.39
C THR A 170 -11.54 -13.24 -18.90
N ALA A 171 -10.66 -12.52 -19.61
CA ALA A 171 -10.78 -12.36 -21.07
C ALA A 171 -10.68 -13.70 -21.82
N ASP A 172 -9.76 -14.59 -21.42
CA ASP A 172 -9.59 -15.90 -22.04
C ASP A 172 -10.76 -16.83 -21.71
N ASP A 173 -11.33 -16.76 -20.50
CA ASP A 173 -12.53 -17.53 -20.11
C ASP A 173 -13.76 -17.11 -20.91
N LEU A 174 -13.99 -15.80 -21.03
CA LEU A 174 -15.10 -15.27 -21.86
C LEU A 174 -14.97 -15.74 -23.30
N ALA A 175 -13.78 -15.62 -23.87
CA ALA A 175 -13.53 -16.06 -25.25
C ALA A 175 -13.73 -17.58 -25.44
N ARG A 176 -13.29 -18.41 -24.49
CA ARG A 176 -13.51 -19.87 -24.54
C ARG A 176 -14.98 -20.26 -24.36
N ALA A 177 -15.72 -19.49 -23.58
CA ALA A 177 -17.14 -19.68 -23.37
C ALA A 177 -18.00 -19.11 -24.52
N GLY A 178 -17.40 -18.50 -25.55
CA GLY A 178 -18.10 -17.86 -26.65
C GLY A 178 -18.94 -16.64 -26.21
N ARG A 179 -18.60 -16.04 -25.09
CA ARG A 179 -19.28 -14.85 -24.52
C ARG A 179 -18.80 -13.57 -25.21
N ALA A 180 -19.72 -12.67 -25.47
CA ALA A 180 -19.45 -11.42 -26.21
C ALA A 180 -18.97 -10.26 -25.33
N GLU A 181 -18.95 -10.42 -24.00
CA GLU A 181 -18.52 -9.36 -23.09
C GLU A 181 -17.02 -9.10 -23.23
N ALA A 182 -16.65 -7.82 -23.23
CA ALA A 182 -15.27 -7.40 -23.15
C ALA A 182 -14.78 -7.39 -21.69
N THR A 183 -13.52 -7.71 -21.43
CA THR A 183 -12.87 -7.44 -20.14
C THR A 183 -12.20 -6.07 -20.21
N GLU A 184 -12.60 -5.17 -19.31
CA GLU A 184 -12.06 -3.83 -19.21
C GLU A 184 -11.34 -3.63 -17.87
N VAL A 185 -10.13 -3.06 -17.91
CA VAL A 185 -9.43 -2.58 -16.72
C VAL A 185 -9.52 -1.06 -16.69
N LEU A 186 -10.12 -0.49 -15.65
CA LEU A 186 -10.26 0.95 -15.46
C LEU A 186 -9.23 1.45 -14.45
N PRO A 187 -8.19 2.18 -14.89
CA PRO A 187 -7.19 2.73 -13.99
C PRO A 187 -7.76 3.94 -13.22
N ILE A 188 -7.56 3.96 -11.90
CA ILE A 188 -8.03 5.02 -11.00
C ILE A 188 -6.87 5.52 -10.16
N GLY A 189 -6.44 6.76 -10.42
CA GLY A 189 -5.47 7.49 -9.60
C GLY A 189 -6.14 8.04 -8.34
N LEU A 190 -5.47 7.89 -7.21
CA LEU A 190 -5.89 8.45 -5.94
C LEU A 190 -4.73 9.24 -5.33
N GLN A 191 -5.00 10.47 -4.92
CA GLN A 191 -4.01 11.38 -4.37
C GLN A 191 -4.65 12.23 -3.28
N TYR A 192 -3.87 12.63 -2.26
CA TYR A 192 -4.33 13.50 -1.19
C TYR A 192 -3.55 14.80 -1.17
N THR A 193 -4.26 15.89 -0.93
CA THR A 193 -3.69 17.21 -0.69
C THR A 193 -4.21 17.76 0.63
N TYR A 194 -3.43 18.58 1.31
CA TYR A 194 -3.90 19.23 2.52
C TYR A 194 -4.83 20.42 2.22
N SER A 195 -5.90 20.55 2.99
CA SER A 195 -6.89 21.62 2.81
C SER A 195 -6.39 23.00 3.28
N GLY A 196 -5.24 23.06 3.92
CA GLY A 196 -4.63 24.28 4.45
C GLY A 196 -3.13 24.14 4.61
N LYS A 197 -2.49 25.18 5.15
CA LYS A 197 -1.06 25.15 5.46
C LYS A 197 -0.83 24.29 6.71
N ILE A 198 0.03 23.26 6.57
CA ILE A 198 0.36 22.32 7.65
C ILE A 198 1.79 22.47 8.18
N TRP A 199 2.52 23.50 7.75
CA TRP A 199 3.90 23.73 8.20
C TRP A 199 4.07 23.75 9.73
N PRO A 200 3.15 24.34 10.53
CA PRO A 200 3.25 24.25 11.99
C PRO A 200 3.18 22.81 12.52
N ALA A 201 2.30 21.97 11.97
CA ALA A 201 2.18 20.57 12.38
C ALA A 201 3.38 19.73 11.92
N ILE A 202 3.97 20.07 10.76
CA ILE A 202 5.23 19.48 10.28
C ILE A 202 6.36 19.82 11.25
N GLU A 203 6.50 21.09 11.61
CA GLU A 203 7.54 21.55 12.54
C GLU A 203 7.42 20.87 13.92
N GLU A 204 6.22 20.82 14.47
CA GLU A 204 5.95 20.19 15.76
C GLU A 204 6.33 18.69 15.76
N LEU A 205 5.92 17.96 14.71
CA LEU A 205 6.27 16.54 14.58
C LEU A 205 7.77 16.36 14.35
N LEU A 206 8.40 17.20 13.52
CA LEU A 206 9.84 17.14 13.26
C LEU A 206 10.63 17.35 14.55
N ALA A 207 10.28 18.37 15.35
CA ALA A 207 10.92 18.65 16.63
C ALA A 207 10.78 17.47 17.62
N GLN A 208 9.60 16.82 17.65
CA GLN A 208 9.41 15.63 18.47
C GLN A 208 10.34 14.48 18.01
N LEU A 209 10.41 14.21 16.71
CA LEU A 209 11.24 13.12 16.18
C LEU A 209 12.74 13.38 16.35
N GLU A 210 13.17 14.63 16.23
CA GLU A 210 14.54 15.06 16.53
C GLU A 210 14.90 14.78 18.00
N GLN A 211 14.04 15.16 18.92
CA GLN A 211 14.24 14.91 20.35
C GLN A 211 14.33 13.42 20.64
N GLU A 212 13.46 12.61 20.06
CA GLU A 212 13.47 11.16 20.22
C GLU A 212 14.73 10.49 19.60
N ALA A 213 15.30 11.10 18.54
CA ALA A 213 16.56 10.67 17.93
C ALA A 213 17.82 11.19 18.65
N GLY A 214 17.68 11.98 19.72
CA GLY A 214 18.78 12.60 20.47
C GLY A 214 19.41 13.81 19.75
N LEU A 215 18.65 14.44 18.85
CA LEU A 215 18.99 15.73 18.24
C LEU A 215 18.36 16.88 19.06
N ARG A 216 18.95 18.07 18.98
CA ARG A 216 18.36 19.26 19.59
C ARG A 216 17.39 19.92 18.60
N PRO A 217 16.10 20.04 18.94
CA PRO A 217 15.16 20.80 18.12
C PRO A 217 15.54 22.26 17.98
N ASP A 218 15.12 22.88 16.89
CA ASP A 218 15.32 24.32 16.68
C ASP A 218 14.48 25.14 17.68
N PRO A 219 15.09 25.91 18.58
CA PRO A 219 14.35 26.69 19.56
C PRO A 219 13.52 27.81 18.92
N ALA A 220 13.88 28.27 17.72
CA ALA A 220 13.17 29.32 17.00
C ALA A 220 11.87 28.84 16.32
N ARG A 221 11.62 27.52 16.26
CA ARG A 221 10.46 26.92 15.56
C ARG A 221 10.21 27.54 14.18
N CYS A 222 11.28 27.65 13.41
CA CYS A 222 11.23 28.29 12.09
C CYS A 222 10.44 27.44 11.09
N LEU A 223 9.50 28.07 10.40
CA LEU A 223 8.65 27.43 9.39
C LEU A 223 9.19 27.58 7.95
N ASP A 224 10.43 28.08 7.81
CA ASP A 224 11.09 28.17 6.51
C ASP A 224 11.31 26.75 5.92
N PRO A 225 10.80 26.47 4.71
CA PRO A 225 10.88 25.14 4.10
C PRO A 225 12.31 24.62 3.90
N GLU A 226 13.28 25.48 3.57
CA GLU A 226 14.68 25.07 3.39
C GLU A 226 15.33 24.65 4.71
N ARG A 227 15.04 25.40 5.76
CA ARG A 227 15.52 25.08 7.10
C ARG A 227 14.90 23.80 7.64
N LEU A 228 13.58 23.64 7.44
CA LEU A 228 12.90 22.39 7.78
C LEU A 228 13.46 21.19 6.97
N TYR A 229 13.78 21.39 5.70
CA TYR A 229 14.41 20.36 4.86
C TYR A 229 15.78 19.95 5.41
N THR A 230 16.63 20.91 5.78
CA THR A 230 17.95 20.64 6.36
C THR A 230 17.83 19.81 7.64
N ARG A 231 16.89 20.15 8.51
CA ARG A 231 16.59 19.41 9.76
C ARG A 231 16.08 18.00 9.47
N LEU A 232 15.17 17.84 8.50
CA LEU A 232 14.64 16.54 8.10
C LEU A 232 15.74 15.61 7.59
N ILE A 233 16.66 16.11 6.76
CA ILE A 233 17.82 15.35 6.28
C ILE A 233 18.75 14.97 7.43
N ALA A 234 19.01 15.88 8.36
CA ALA A 234 19.82 15.60 9.55
C ALA A 234 19.19 14.51 10.43
N LEU A 235 17.86 14.54 10.59
CA LEU A 235 17.11 13.49 11.28
C LEU A 235 17.23 12.13 10.55
N ALA A 236 17.05 12.11 9.23
CA ALA A 236 17.15 10.89 8.43
C ALA A 236 18.57 10.30 8.50
N GLU A 237 19.62 11.11 8.41
CA GLU A 237 21.02 10.68 8.57
C GLU A 237 21.29 10.12 9.97
N ARG A 238 20.76 10.77 11.01
CA ARG A 238 20.88 10.30 12.39
C ARG A 238 20.24 8.94 12.59
N MET A 239 19.02 8.77 12.11
CA MET A 239 18.29 7.50 12.17
C MET A 239 19.01 6.40 11.40
N LEU A 240 19.49 6.71 10.20
CA LEU A 240 20.27 5.77 9.36
C LEU A 240 21.54 5.31 10.11
N GLY A 241 22.30 6.25 10.68
CA GLY A 241 23.51 5.92 11.47
C GLY A 241 23.23 5.09 12.72
N LEU A 242 22.09 5.30 13.39
CA LEU A 242 21.67 4.48 14.53
C LEU A 242 21.33 3.05 14.09
N LEU A 243 20.61 2.89 12.98
CA LEU A 243 20.27 1.59 12.42
C LEU A 243 21.49 0.83 11.90
N GLU A 244 22.40 1.51 11.20
CA GLU A 244 23.65 0.89 10.74
C GLU A 244 24.49 0.36 11.92
N ARG A 245 24.62 1.16 12.98
CA ARG A 245 25.30 0.71 14.21
C ARG A 245 24.59 -0.51 14.79
N PHE A 246 23.28 -0.47 14.93
CA PHE A 246 22.49 -1.60 15.43
C PHE A 246 22.72 -2.88 14.63
N TYR A 247 22.73 -2.80 13.29
CA TYR A 247 22.96 -3.99 12.46
C TYR A 247 24.41 -4.48 12.50
N ARG A 248 25.40 -3.60 12.67
CA ARG A 248 26.79 -4.01 12.87
C ARG A 248 26.99 -4.72 14.20
N GLU A 249 26.53 -4.10 15.29
CA GLU A 249 26.79 -4.60 16.65
C GLU A 249 25.94 -5.82 16.98
N ALA A 250 24.63 -5.79 16.70
CA ALA A 250 23.72 -6.84 17.09
C ALA A 250 23.63 -8.01 16.10
N TYR A 251 23.89 -7.75 14.82
CA TYR A 251 23.73 -8.75 13.75
C TYR A 251 25.00 -8.99 12.94
N HIS A 252 26.12 -8.38 13.33
CA HIS A 252 27.44 -8.54 12.69
C HIS A 252 27.40 -8.36 11.17
N ARG A 253 26.63 -7.33 10.72
CA ARG A 253 26.54 -7.00 9.29
C ARG A 253 27.67 -6.08 8.90
N ASP A 254 28.27 -6.37 7.74
CA ASP A 254 29.30 -5.52 7.15
C ASP A 254 28.65 -4.27 6.54
N LEU A 255 28.59 -3.20 7.35
CA LEU A 255 28.13 -1.88 6.97
C LEU A 255 29.24 -0.88 7.27
N PRO A 256 29.69 -0.10 6.28
CA PRO A 256 30.84 0.76 6.43
C PRO A 256 30.62 1.81 7.53
N GLU A 257 31.65 2.05 8.33
CA GLU A 257 31.72 3.24 9.17
C GLU A 257 32.07 4.43 8.27
N LEU A 258 31.15 5.38 8.22
CA LEU A 258 31.37 6.57 7.41
C LEU A 258 32.05 7.67 8.22
N PRO A 259 33.03 8.39 7.63
CA PRO A 259 33.66 9.52 8.29
C PRO A 259 32.65 10.63 8.62
N SER A 260 32.99 11.46 9.57
CA SER A 260 32.20 12.61 10.00
C SER A 260 31.81 13.51 8.84
N ARG A 261 30.62 14.07 8.95
CA ARG A 261 29.89 14.87 7.96
C ARG A 261 30.73 15.92 7.24
N GLN A 262 30.69 15.91 5.90
CA GLN A 262 31.01 17.07 5.07
C GLN A 262 29.71 17.79 4.68
N GLU A 263 29.69 19.11 4.72
CA GLU A 263 28.52 19.92 4.38
C GLU A 263 28.14 19.75 2.91
N GLY A 264 26.84 19.53 2.63
CA GLY A 264 26.27 19.45 1.27
C GLY A 264 26.00 18.05 0.71
N GLU A 265 26.46 16.96 1.33
CA GLU A 265 26.36 15.58 0.80
C GLU A 265 25.15 14.77 1.30
N GLY A 266 24.31 15.32 2.19
CA GLY A 266 23.27 14.57 2.92
C GLY A 266 22.37 13.66 2.05
N PRO A 267 21.64 14.16 1.04
CA PRO A 267 20.72 13.33 0.26
C PRO A 267 21.40 12.25 -0.59
N ALA A 268 22.57 12.56 -1.17
CA ALA A 268 23.35 11.59 -1.96
C ALA A 268 23.85 10.45 -1.07
N ARG A 269 24.38 10.78 0.11
CA ARG A 269 24.83 9.80 1.11
C ARG A 269 23.73 8.91 1.61
N ILE A 270 22.52 9.45 1.87
CA ILE A 270 21.35 8.63 2.22
C ILE A 270 21.02 7.67 1.09
N GLY A 271 21.02 8.13 -0.16
CA GLY A 271 20.74 7.32 -1.35
C GLY A 271 21.69 6.13 -1.52
N GLU A 272 22.96 6.26 -1.14
CA GLU A 272 23.95 5.19 -1.20
C GLU A 272 23.87 4.23 -0.01
N ARG A 273 23.60 4.74 1.18
CA ARG A 273 23.61 3.98 2.45
C ARG A 273 22.34 3.18 2.65
N LEU A 274 21.18 3.79 2.35
CA LEU A 274 19.88 3.17 2.58
C LEU A 274 19.73 1.81 1.91
N PRO A 275 20.06 1.60 0.62
CA PRO A 275 19.98 0.28 0.00
C PRO A 275 20.81 -0.80 0.70
N ARG A 276 22.02 -0.45 1.17
CA ARG A 276 22.89 -1.37 1.92
C ARG A 276 22.29 -1.75 3.29
N LEU A 277 21.73 -0.76 4.00
CA LEU A 277 21.02 -1.01 5.25
C LEU A 277 19.81 -1.92 5.05
N LEU A 278 19.00 -1.68 4.01
CA LEU A 278 17.82 -2.49 3.70
C LEU A 278 18.20 -3.91 3.33
N ASP A 279 19.27 -4.11 2.55
CA ASP A 279 19.82 -5.44 2.25
C ASP A 279 20.26 -6.16 3.53
N ALA A 280 21.00 -5.48 4.41
CA ALA A 280 21.43 -6.03 5.69
C ALA A 280 20.23 -6.44 6.57
N ALA A 281 19.19 -5.60 6.63
CA ALA A 281 17.98 -5.87 7.38
C ALA A 281 17.24 -7.12 6.85
N LEU A 282 17.08 -7.25 5.52
CA LEU A 282 16.44 -8.41 4.93
C LEU A 282 17.23 -9.71 5.16
N ARG A 283 18.56 -9.66 5.07
CA ARG A 283 19.42 -10.84 5.35
C ARG A 283 19.28 -11.36 6.77
N VAL A 284 18.96 -10.51 7.76
CA VAL A 284 18.68 -10.95 9.15
C VAL A 284 17.46 -11.87 9.20
N VAL A 285 16.53 -11.71 8.27
CA VAL A 285 15.32 -12.55 8.19
C VAL A 285 15.50 -13.72 7.24
N GLU A 286 16.15 -13.50 6.10
CA GLU A 286 16.35 -14.52 5.05
C GLU A 286 17.20 -15.71 5.56
N GLN A 287 18.30 -15.42 6.27
CA GLN A 287 19.23 -16.47 6.71
C GLN A 287 18.58 -17.53 7.60
N PRO A 288 17.83 -17.19 8.69
CA PRO A 288 17.13 -18.17 9.49
C PRO A 288 15.97 -18.89 8.77
N LEU A 289 15.49 -18.30 7.67
CA LEU A 289 14.49 -18.92 6.80
C LEU A 289 15.12 -19.84 5.74
N GLY A 290 16.47 -19.89 5.65
CA GLY A 290 17.18 -20.66 4.64
C GLY A 290 17.02 -20.10 3.22
N MET A 291 16.84 -18.78 3.09
CA MET A 291 16.53 -18.12 1.84
C MET A 291 17.73 -17.37 1.27
N ASP A 292 17.93 -17.47 -0.03
CA ASP A 292 18.91 -16.65 -0.75
C ASP A 292 18.39 -15.21 -0.96
N ALA A 293 19.30 -14.24 -0.91
CA ALA A 293 19.01 -12.84 -1.21
C ALA A 293 18.90 -12.61 -2.74
N ARG A 294 17.80 -13.07 -3.35
CA ARG A 294 17.56 -12.96 -4.81
C ARG A 294 16.36 -12.05 -5.08
N GLY A 295 16.45 -11.28 -6.18
CA GLY A 295 15.40 -10.37 -6.63
C GLY A 295 15.52 -8.97 -6.01
N ASP A 296 14.59 -8.09 -6.40
CA ASP A 296 14.48 -6.75 -5.88
C ASP A 296 13.90 -6.72 -4.44
N LEU A 297 13.89 -5.54 -3.85
CA LEU A 297 13.43 -5.33 -2.47
C LEU A 297 12.00 -5.84 -2.27
N THR A 298 11.08 -5.57 -3.20
CA THR A 298 9.68 -5.99 -3.14
C THR A 298 9.55 -7.51 -3.18
N GLN A 299 10.23 -8.16 -4.12
CA GLN A 299 10.22 -9.62 -4.28
C GLN A 299 10.78 -10.31 -3.03
N ARG A 300 11.85 -9.77 -2.45
CA ARG A 300 12.44 -10.30 -1.21
C ARG A 300 11.47 -10.16 -0.04
N CYS A 301 10.86 -8.98 0.16
CA CYS A 301 9.84 -8.78 1.19
C CYS A 301 8.68 -9.78 1.05
N ARG A 302 8.17 -10.01 -0.18
CA ARG A 302 7.08 -10.96 -0.42
C ARG A 302 7.46 -12.40 -0.09
N ARG A 303 8.66 -12.85 -0.46
CA ARG A 303 9.14 -14.20 -0.13
C ARG A 303 9.33 -14.39 1.38
N ILE A 304 9.91 -13.40 2.05
CA ILE A 304 10.07 -13.41 3.51
C ILE A 304 8.69 -13.44 4.18
N GLU A 305 7.76 -12.62 3.73
CA GLU A 305 6.40 -12.59 4.25
C GLU A 305 5.74 -13.97 4.14
N GLN A 306 5.78 -14.59 2.97
CA GLN A 306 5.23 -15.93 2.74
C GLN A 306 5.84 -16.96 3.70
N ALA A 307 7.17 -17.10 3.74
CA ALA A 307 7.85 -18.08 4.57
C ALA A 307 7.60 -17.85 6.08
N SER A 308 7.50 -16.58 6.48
CA SER A 308 7.16 -16.24 7.86
C SER A 308 5.72 -16.58 8.23
N TRP A 309 4.77 -16.32 7.32
CA TRP A 309 3.37 -16.66 7.54
C TRP A 309 3.15 -18.17 7.69
N GLU A 310 3.88 -19.00 6.97
CA GLU A 310 3.82 -20.46 7.09
C GLU A 310 4.27 -20.96 8.47
N ARG A 311 5.21 -20.25 9.12
CA ARG A 311 5.66 -20.55 10.48
C ARG A 311 4.74 -19.97 11.55
N LEU A 312 4.22 -18.77 11.32
CA LEU A 312 3.33 -18.08 12.27
C LEU A 312 1.92 -18.68 12.29
N TYR A 313 1.43 -19.13 11.14
CA TYR A 313 0.08 -19.63 10.92
C TYR A 313 0.14 -20.92 10.09
N PRO A 314 0.66 -22.01 10.67
CA PRO A 314 0.84 -23.27 9.94
C PRO A 314 -0.51 -23.77 9.41
N PRO A 315 -0.53 -24.40 8.21
CA PRO A 315 -1.74 -24.96 7.64
C PRO A 315 -2.31 -26.05 8.54
N ALA A 316 -3.64 -26.19 8.58
CA ALA A 316 -4.33 -27.18 9.39
C ALA A 316 -4.06 -28.65 8.93
N ASN A 317 -3.57 -28.84 7.70
CA ASN A 317 -3.29 -30.15 7.12
C ASN A 317 -1.97 -30.69 7.65
N GLY A 318 -2.02 -31.55 8.67
CA GLY A 318 -0.84 -32.20 9.23
C GLY A 318 -0.78 -32.20 10.76
N GLN A 319 -1.78 -31.70 11.45
CA GLN A 319 -1.95 -31.91 12.89
C GLN A 319 -2.46 -33.35 13.16
N ALA A 320 -1.69 -34.38 12.78
CA ALA A 320 -1.58 -35.58 13.58
C ALA A 320 -1.23 -35.10 15.00
N GLU A 321 -1.72 -35.75 16.04
CA GLU A 321 -1.55 -35.38 17.45
C GLU A 321 -0.14 -34.89 17.71
N VAL A 322 0.11 -33.56 17.58
CA VAL A 322 1.40 -32.92 17.86
C VAL A 322 1.55 -32.95 19.37
N CYS A 323 2.59 -33.59 19.88
CA CYS A 323 2.83 -33.65 21.31
C CYS A 323 3.11 -32.26 21.90
N GLY A 324 3.00 -32.12 23.22
CA GLY A 324 3.18 -30.83 23.90
C GLY A 324 4.55 -30.20 23.65
N LEU A 325 5.61 -31.01 23.50
CA LEU A 325 6.97 -30.51 23.21
C LEU A 325 7.08 -29.98 21.78
N GLU A 326 6.54 -30.71 20.82
CA GLU A 326 6.53 -30.27 19.41
C GLU A 326 5.77 -28.94 19.26
N ARG A 327 4.62 -28.81 19.94
CA ARG A 327 3.87 -27.56 20.00
C ARG A 327 4.69 -26.44 20.61
N GLY A 328 5.36 -26.68 21.73
CA GLY A 328 6.24 -25.72 22.40
C GLY A 328 7.39 -25.25 21.50
N LEU A 329 7.99 -26.16 20.71
CA LEU A 329 9.04 -25.82 19.74
C LEU A 329 8.48 -24.99 18.57
N ALA A 330 7.30 -25.32 18.07
CA ALA A 330 6.63 -24.54 17.03
C ALA A 330 6.28 -23.12 17.52
N ASP A 331 5.83 -22.98 18.78
CA ASP A 331 5.55 -21.69 19.40
C ASP A 331 6.84 -20.84 19.53
N ARG A 332 7.97 -21.44 19.93
CA ARG A 332 9.27 -20.75 19.97
C ARG A 332 9.71 -20.28 18.59
N LEU A 333 9.58 -21.14 17.58
CA LEU A 333 9.91 -20.77 16.19
C LEU A 333 9.02 -19.63 15.68
N ALA A 334 7.73 -19.64 16.04
CA ALA A 334 6.80 -18.57 15.70
C ALA A 334 7.20 -17.24 16.39
N GLU A 335 7.55 -17.25 17.68
CA GLU A 335 8.04 -16.07 18.40
C GLU A 335 9.28 -15.45 17.76
N GLU A 336 10.27 -16.26 17.43
CA GLU A 336 11.48 -15.80 16.75
C GLU A 336 11.19 -15.25 15.37
N THR A 337 10.30 -15.91 14.62
CA THR A 337 9.90 -15.47 13.28
C THR A 337 9.15 -14.13 13.35
N ALA A 338 8.23 -13.95 14.30
CA ALA A 338 7.50 -12.70 14.52
C ALA A 338 8.46 -11.55 14.86
N GLY A 339 9.43 -11.79 15.74
CA GLY A 339 10.45 -10.81 16.09
C GLY A 339 11.30 -10.38 14.87
N ARG A 340 11.67 -11.35 14.01
CA ARG A 340 12.47 -11.07 12.81
C ARG A 340 11.68 -10.37 11.70
N LEU A 341 10.36 -10.59 11.58
CA LEU A 341 9.51 -9.89 10.63
C LEU A 341 9.56 -8.36 10.77
N TRP A 342 9.88 -7.85 11.95
CA TRP A 342 10.10 -6.42 12.17
C TRP A 342 11.12 -5.83 11.17
N HIS A 343 12.24 -6.52 10.91
CA HIS A 343 13.29 -6.06 9.99
C HIS A 343 12.76 -5.95 8.56
N MET A 344 11.98 -6.95 8.11
CA MET A 344 11.37 -6.92 6.78
C MET A 344 10.32 -5.81 6.67
N ARG A 345 9.46 -5.65 7.69
CA ARG A 345 8.45 -4.57 7.70
C ARG A 345 9.06 -3.18 7.69
N MET A 346 10.23 -3.01 8.32
CA MET A 346 10.99 -1.77 8.24
C MET A 346 11.52 -1.54 6.82
N ALA A 347 12.09 -2.58 6.19
CA ALA A 347 12.59 -2.47 4.82
C ALA A 347 11.46 -2.22 3.80
N GLU A 348 10.31 -2.87 3.96
CA GLU A 348 9.13 -2.72 3.08
C GLU A 348 8.64 -1.26 3.03
N ALA A 349 8.73 -0.50 4.13
CA ALA A 349 8.32 0.90 4.18
C ALA A 349 9.13 1.80 3.22
N PHE A 350 10.32 1.38 2.82
CA PHE A 350 11.21 2.14 1.94
C PHE A 350 11.19 1.68 0.47
N VAL A 351 10.34 0.74 0.08
CA VAL A 351 10.28 0.19 -1.30
C VAL A 351 10.05 1.28 -2.35
N ALA A 352 9.25 2.30 -2.04
CA ALA A 352 8.93 3.38 -2.97
C ALA A 352 9.82 4.64 -2.77
N VAL A 353 10.78 4.62 -1.84
CA VAL A 353 11.55 5.82 -1.49
C VAL A 353 12.76 5.98 -2.39
N SER A 354 12.81 7.09 -3.15
CA SER A 354 14.03 7.59 -3.77
C SER A 354 14.58 8.76 -2.94
N GLY A 355 15.91 8.84 -2.78
CA GLY A 355 16.55 9.95 -2.06
C GLY A 355 16.30 11.35 -2.67
N HIS A 356 15.64 11.41 -3.82
CA HIS A 356 15.37 12.64 -4.60
C HIS A 356 13.94 13.17 -4.47
N TYR A 357 13.03 12.38 -3.91
CA TYR A 357 11.58 12.66 -3.88
C TYR A 357 11.24 14.08 -3.40
N LEU A 358 11.82 14.51 -2.29
CA LEU A 358 11.55 15.82 -1.72
C LEU A 358 12.28 16.96 -2.45
N LYS A 359 13.50 16.69 -2.96
CA LYS A 359 14.32 17.70 -3.64
C LYS A 359 13.76 18.11 -4.99
N GLU A 360 13.17 17.17 -5.73
CA GLU A 360 12.62 17.41 -7.08
C GLU A 360 11.43 18.38 -7.08
N SER A 361 10.60 18.35 -6.04
CA SER A 361 9.45 19.25 -5.91
C SER A 361 9.11 19.43 -4.43
N PRO A 362 9.72 20.40 -3.75
CA PRO A 362 9.44 20.67 -2.35
C PRO A 362 8.02 21.19 -2.18
N SER A 363 7.17 20.39 -1.54
CA SER A 363 5.80 20.73 -1.19
C SER A 363 5.49 20.24 0.23
N GLN A 364 4.46 20.81 0.85
CA GLN A 364 4.05 20.35 2.17
C GLN A 364 3.59 18.89 2.17
N GLU A 365 3.02 18.41 1.07
CA GLU A 365 2.59 17.03 0.90
C GLU A 365 3.77 16.07 0.87
N ARG A 366 4.79 16.33 0.05
CA ARG A 366 6.00 15.50 -0.03
C ARG A 366 6.80 15.55 1.26
N PHE A 367 6.83 16.74 1.90
CA PHE A 367 7.48 16.88 3.20
C PHE A 367 6.77 16.04 4.26
N ALA A 368 5.44 16.12 4.31
CA ALA A 368 4.61 15.33 5.21
C ALA A 368 4.78 13.82 4.98
N ASP A 369 4.78 13.35 3.72
CA ASP A 369 4.99 11.95 3.36
C ASP A 369 6.32 11.44 3.91
N THR A 370 7.41 12.19 3.69
CA THR A 370 8.76 11.82 4.16
C THR A 370 8.85 11.85 5.69
N LEU A 371 8.31 12.87 6.32
CA LEU A 371 8.32 13.00 7.79
C LEU A 371 7.50 11.88 8.45
N LEU A 372 6.35 11.54 7.89
CA LEU A 372 5.52 10.45 8.39
C LEU A 372 6.16 9.07 8.17
N LEU A 373 6.96 8.87 7.12
CA LEU A 373 7.78 7.68 6.96
C LEU A 373 8.85 7.56 8.06
N LEU A 374 9.52 8.66 8.41
CA LEU A 374 10.48 8.66 9.52
C LEU A 374 9.76 8.40 10.85
N TRP A 375 8.57 8.96 11.04
CA TRP A 375 7.73 8.65 12.20
C TRP A 375 7.37 7.15 12.26
N ASP A 376 6.91 6.55 11.18
CA ASP A 376 6.60 5.12 11.10
C ASP A 376 7.82 4.28 11.48
N THR A 377 9.00 4.67 11.00
CA THR A 377 10.27 3.99 11.29
C THR A 377 10.61 4.08 12.79
N GLN A 378 10.57 5.28 13.39
CA GLN A 378 10.80 5.44 14.83
C GLN A 378 9.74 4.71 15.66
N CYS A 379 8.47 4.79 15.26
CA CYS A 379 7.37 4.08 15.90
C CYS A 379 7.65 2.57 15.96
N ARG A 380 8.07 1.96 14.84
CA ARG A 380 8.44 0.54 14.77
C ARG A 380 9.65 0.20 15.61
N ILE A 381 10.70 1.04 15.61
CA ILE A 381 11.89 0.85 16.45
C ILE A 381 11.52 0.82 17.93
N ARG A 382 10.57 1.63 18.36
CA ARG A 382 10.11 1.72 19.74
C ARG A 382 9.03 0.68 20.10
N GLY A 383 8.66 -0.20 19.17
CA GLY A 383 7.59 -1.19 19.40
C GLY A 383 6.19 -0.58 19.44
N GLY A 384 6.01 0.62 18.89
CA GLY A 384 4.73 1.29 18.78
C GLY A 384 3.84 0.72 17.66
N ASP A 385 2.63 1.26 17.56
CA ASP A 385 1.64 0.87 16.57
C ASP A 385 1.62 1.87 15.39
N PRO A 386 2.14 1.51 14.18
CA PRO A 386 2.09 2.36 13.00
C PRO A 386 0.67 2.72 12.53
N GLY A 387 -0.35 1.96 12.94
CA GLY A 387 -1.75 2.29 12.67
C GLY A 387 -2.20 3.60 13.33
N LYS A 388 -1.47 4.07 14.35
CA LYS A 388 -1.71 5.34 15.04
C LYS A 388 -0.95 6.52 14.44
N ARG A 389 -0.67 6.46 13.15
CA ARG A 389 0.04 7.50 12.40
C ARG A 389 -0.57 8.90 12.64
N PRO A 390 0.24 9.94 12.96
CA PRO A 390 -0.23 11.30 13.16
C PRO A 390 -0.98 11.85 11.94
N ARG A 391 -1.98 12.66 12.17
CA ARG A 391 -2.72 13.36 11.12
C ARG A 391 -2.39 14.85 11.17
N LEU A 392 -1.50 15.29 10.27
CA LEU A 392 -0.96 16.64 10.24
C LEU A 392 -1.97 17.73 9.85
N GLY A 393 -3.09 17.32 9.22
CA GLY A 393 -4.12 18.25 8.81
C GLY A 393 -5.34 17.57 8.18
N ARG A 394 -6.29 18.41 7.76
CA ARG A 394 -7.42 17.98 6.93
C ARG A 394 -6.97 17.84 5.48
N ARG A 395 -7.53 16.86 4.78
CA ARG A 395 -7.12 16.50 3.42
C ARG A 395 -8.31 16.57 2.45
N ARG A 396 -7.99 16.79 1.19
CA ARG A 396 -8.87 16.53 0.06
C ARG A 396 -8.36 15.29 -0.65
N ALA A 397 -9.25 14.38 -1.00
CA ALA A 397 -8.92 13.26 -1.86
C ALA A 397 -9.23 13.66 -3.31
N ARG A 398 -8.26 13.54 -4.20
CA ARG A 398 -8.44 13.71 -5.63
C ARG A 398 -8.44 12.34 -6.28
N VAL A 399 -9.49 12.05 -7.02
CA VAL A 399 -9.66 10.82 -7.81
C VAL A 399 -9.62 11.19 -9.28
N ARG A 400 -8.70 10.59 -10.03
CA ARG A 400 -8.58 10.77 -11.47
C ARG A 400 -8.76 9.43 -12.17
N ILE A 401 -9.55 9.41 -13.23
CA ILE A 401 -9.93 8.20 -13.93
C ILE A 401 -9.38 8.27 -15.35
N ALA A 402 -8.62 7.24 -15.74
CA ALA A 402 -8.12 7.11 -17.10
C ALA A 402 -9.10 6.33 -17.99
N PRO A 403 -8.97 6.41 -19.31
CA PRO A 403 -9.70 5.54 -20.22
C PRO A 403 -9.51 4.07 -19.88
N PRO A 404 -10.56 3.23 -20.04
CA PRO A 404 -10.44 1.81 -19.79
C PRO A 404 -9.53 1.13 -20.82
N ILE A 405 -8.77 0.13 -20.35
CA ILE A 405 -7.94 -0.73 -21.20
C ILE A 405 -8.78 -1.95 -21.60
N ALA A 406 -8.97 -2.15 -22.91
CA ALA A 406 -9.70 -3.30 -23.48
C ALA A 406 -8.77 -4.51 -23.55
N VAL A 407 -8.93 -5.48 -22.66
CA VAL A 407 -8.04 -6.64 -22.54
C VAL A 407 -8.21 -7.62 -23.70
N GLN A 408 -9.38 -7.68 -24.33
CA GLN A 408 -9.63 -8.52 -25.50
C GLN A 408 -8.68 -8.21 -26.66
N GLU A 409 -8.30 -6.96 -26.86
CA GLU A 409 -7.37 -6.56 -27.91
C GLU A 409 -5.96 -7.12 -27.67
N LEU A 410 -5.60 -7.38 -26.41
CA LEU A 410 -4.32 -7.92 -25.99
C LEU A 410 -4.30 -9.45 -25.90
N LEU A 411 -5.48 -10.11 -26.03
CA LEU A 411 -5.62 -11.55 -25.87
C LEU A 411 -4.81 -12.38 -26.86
N PRO A 412 -4.66 -12.02 -28.16
CA PRO A 412 -3.80 -12.74 -29.09
C PRO A 412 -2.34 -12.81 -28.61
N ALA A 413 -1.78 -11.69 -28.16
CA ALA A 413 -0.44 -11.64 -27.62
C ALA A 413 -0.30 -12.49 -26.34
N TYR A 414 -1.29 -12.45 -25.45
CA TYR A 414 -1.32 -13.28 -24.24
C TYR A 414 -1.33 -14.78 -24.55
N ARG A 415 -2.06 -15.22 -25.59
CA ARG A 415 -2.11 -16.63 -26.01
C ARG A 415 -0.79 -17.10 -26.60
N THR A 416 -0.03 -16.21 -27.23
CA THR A 416 1.30 -16.49 -27.80
C THR A 416 2.35 -16.52 -26.70
N GLU A 417 2.43 -15.47 -25.86
CA GLU A 417 3.46 -15.34 -24.81
C GLU A 417 2.87 -14.73 -23.53
N ARG A 418 2.32 -15.57 -22.66
CA ARG A 418 1.59 -15.16 -21.47
C ARG A 418 2.35 -14.22 -20.56
N ARG A 419 3.64 -14.55 -20.26
CA ARG A 419 4.46 -13.76 -19.33
C ARG A 419 4.74 -12.35 -19.87
N ALA A 420 5.10 -12.26 -21.13
CA ALA A 420 5.36 -10.98 -21.78
C ALA A 420 4.10 -10.10 -21.85
N ALA A 421 2.94 -10.67 -22.21
CA ALA A 421 1.68 -9.92 -22.25
C ALA A 421 1.26 -9.40 -20.87
N VAL A 422 1.39 -10.24 -19.82
CA VAL A 422 1.11 -9.80 -18.44
C VAL A 422 2.08 -8.70 -17.99
N ALA A 423 3.36 -8.83 -18.30
CA ALA A 423 4.35 -7.80 -17.99
C ALA A 423 4.06 -6.49 -18.73
N ALA A 424 3.68 -6.55 -20.02
CA ALA A 424 3.32 -5.38 -20.82
C ALA A 424 2.09 -4.66 -20.23
N LEU A 425 0.99 -5.36 -19.95
CA LEU A 425 -0.21 -4.76 -19.35
C LEU A 425 0.09 -4.19 -17.96
N THR A 426 0.97 -4.84 -17.18
CA THR A 426 1.40 -4.30 -15.88
C THR A 426 2.19 -3.00 -16.03
N ALA A 427 3.09 -2.92 -17.02
CA ALA A 427 3.86 -1.71 -17.33
C ALA A 427 2.97 -0.58 -17.85
N ASP A 428 1.98 -0.88 -18.68
CA ASP A 428 1.00 0.10 -19.18
C ASP A 428 0.15 0.66 -18.03
N LEU A 429 -0.30 -0.20 -17.11
CA LEU A 429 -1.00 0.22 -15.90
C LEU A 429 -0.11 1.09 -15.00
N GLN A 430 1.17 0.72 -14.83
CA GLN A 430 2.15 1.50 -14.07
C GLN A 430 2.27 2.92 -14.65
N THR A 431 2.50 3.01 -15.96
CA THR A 431 2.64 4.28 -16.69
C THR A 431 1.37 5.11 -16.59
N THR A 432 0.21 4.47 -16.77
CA THR A 432 -1.10 5.14 -16.68
C THR A 432 -1.35 5.70 -15.28
N LEU A 433 -1.14 4.90 -14.22
CA LEU A 433 -1.34 5.34 -12.84
C LEU A 433 -0.37 6.44 -12.44
N GLN A 434 0.89 6.39 -12.92
CA GLN A 434 1.86 7.48 -12.73
C GLN A 434 1.40 8.78 -13.43
N GLY A 435 0.87 8.69 -14.66
CA GLY A 435 0.32 9.82 -15.40
C GLY A 435 -0.93 10.45 -14.76
N LEU A 436 -1.62 9.74 -13.88
CA LEU A 436 -2.75 10.27 -13.12
C LEU A 436 -2.32 11.07 -11.88
N ILE A 437 -1.03 11.09 -11.53
CA ILE A 437 -0.52 11.88 -10.41
C ILE A 437 -0.17 13.29 -10.90
N VAL A 438 -0.61 14.28 -10.15
CA VAL A 438 -0.26 15.68 -10.36
C VAL A 438 0.70 16.12 -9.26
N PRO A 439 1.91 16.59 -9.57
CA PRO A 439 2.81 17.13 -8.56
C PRO A 439 2.12 18.22 -7.74
N SER A 440 2.23 18.16 -6.40
CA SER A 440 1.52 19.07 -5.49
C SER A 440 1.92 20.53 -5.68
N GLY A 441 3.15 20.83 -6.14
CA GLY A 441 3.58 22.17 -6.52
C GLY A 441 2.79 22.78 -7.70
N GLN A 442 2.22 21.95 -8.60
CA GLN A 442 1.37 22.39 -9.71
C GLN A 442 -0.11 22.56 -9.30
N LEU A 443 -0.50 22.02 -8.13
CA LEU A 443 -1.86 22.13 -7.61
C LEU A 443 -2.13 23.45 -6.88
N ALA A 444 -1.11 24.28 -6.70
CA ALA A 444 -1.18 25.61 -6.11
C ALA A 444 -1.68 26.70 -7.10
N GLY A 445 -2.43 26.32 -8.15
CA GLY A 445 -3.11 27.23 -9.06
C GLY A 445 -4.44 27.78 -8.49
N PRO A 446 -4.99 28.88 -9.02
CA PRO A 446 -5.75 29.90 -8.32
C PRO A 446 -7.19 29.49 -8.00
N ASP A 447 -7.43 28.90 -6.85
CA ASP A 447 -8.80 28.80 -6.29
C ASP A 447 -8.90 29.46 -4.89
N ALA A 448 -8.06 30.49 -4.67
CA ALA A 448 -8.13 31.34 -3.47
C ALA A 448 -9.19 32.44 -3.55
N SER A 449 -9.98 32.52 -4.63
CA SER A 449 -10.92 33.64 -4.87
C SER A 449 -12.41 33.30 -4.73
N ARG A 450 -12.79 32.10 -4.27
CA ARG A 450 -14.20 31.73 -3.99
C ARG A 450 -14.41 31.27 -2.56
N ALA A 451 -13.97 32.08 -1.61
CA ALA A 451 -14.39 32.02 -0.21
C ALA A 451 -14.84 33.44 0.19
N ARG A 452 -16.00 33.86 -0.26
CA ARG A 452 -16.82 34.90 0.36
C ARG A 452 -18.20 34.34 0.61
#